data_040d7094c73492fe01c515a7204da1e8
#
_entry.id   040d7094c73492fe01c515a7204da1e8
#
_cell.length_a   1.000
_cell.length_b   1.000
_cell.length_c   1.000
_cell.angle_alpha   90.00
_cell.angle_beta   90.00
_cell.angle_gamma   90.00
#
_symmetry.space_group_name_H-M   'P 1'
#
loop_
_entity.id
_entity.type
_entity.pdbx_description
1 polymer ?
#
loop_
_entity_poly.entity_id
_entity_poly.type
_entity_poly.pdbx_seq_one_letter_code
_entity_poly.pdbx_strand_id
1 'polypeptide(L)'
;LSSDKLALVGFSQGTMLSLFLGPRRESAIAGIIGYSGRLIAPELLGQEIKTRPPVTLIHGASDEMVPASSLDDAVKGLSAVGIKTESELRPGLGHSIDQQGLNIGTAFLKRILNG
;
A
#
# COMPACT_ATOMS: atom_id res chain seq x y z
N LEU A 1 -17.64 14.88 2.63
CA LEU A 1 -17.09 13.82 1.77
C LEU A 1 -17.02 12.50 2.54
N SER A 2 -17.63 11.45 2.03
CA SER A 2 -17.61 10.17 2.74
C SER A 2 -16.27 9.45 2.54
N SER A 3 -15.93 8.56 3.49
CA SER A 3 -14.64 7.87 3.49
C SER A 3 -14.43 6.97 2.26
N ASP A 4 -15.51 6.48 1.62
CA ASP A 4 -15.41 5.70 0.41
C ASP A 4 -14.94 6.53 -0.81
N LYS A 5 -14.80 7.83 -0.67
CA LYS A 5 -14.22 8.74 -1.67
C LYS A 5 -12.80 9.18 -1.30
N LEU A 6 -12.22 8.59 -0.25
CA LEU A 6 -10.89 8.93 0.24
C LEU A 6 -9.90 7.83 -0.10
N ALA A 7 -8.77 8.22 -0.66
CA ALA A 7 -7.63 7.31 -0.87
C ALA A 7 -6.41 7.85 -0.16
N LEU A 8 -5.57 6.95 0.36
CA LEU A 8 -4.30 7.31 0.98
C LEU A 8 -3.16 7.01 0.00
N VAL A 9 -2.23 7.94 -0.12
CA VAL A 9 -1.03 7.78 -0.93
C VAL A 9 0.17 8.03 -0.02
N GLY A 10 1.06 7.07 0.10
CA GLY A 10 2.22 7.18 0.98
C GLY A 10 3.53 6.87 0.29
N PHE A 11 4.61 7.44 0.83
CA PHE A 11 5.98 7.15 0.45
C PHE A 11 6.77 6.84 1.71
N SER A 12 7.50 5.72 1.73
CA SER A 12 8.38 5.34 2.85
C SER A 12 7.58 5.29 4.18
N GLN A 13 7.88 6.17 5.14
CA GLN A 13 7.13 6.23 6.41
C GLN A 13 5.65 6.51 6.22
N GLY A 14 5.30 7.32 5.20
CA GLY A 14 3.91 7.58 4.85
C GLY A 14 3.18 6.30 4.43
N THR A 15 3.85 5.40 3.71
CA THR A 15 3.31 4.09 3.37
C THR A 15 3.09 3.26 4.63
N MET A 16 4.07 3.23 5.51
CA MET A 16 3.99 2.47 6.77
C MET A 16 2.78 2.94 7.58
N LEU A 17 2.61 4.25 7.70
CA LEU A 17 1.50 4.83 8.43
C LEU A 17 0.15 4.55 7.76
N SER A 18 0.08 4.67 6.43
CA SER A 18 -1.15 4.41 5.67
C SER A 18 -1.60 2.96 5.80
N LEU A 19 -0.66 2.01 5.72
CA LEU A 19 -0.96 0.59 5.86
C LEU A 19 -1.33 0.23 7.31
N PHE A 20 -0.82 0.97 8.28
CA PHE A 20 -1.16 0.77 9.68
C PHE A 20 -2.58 1.30 9.97
N LEU A 21 -2.86 2.52 9.56
CA LEU A 21 -4.12 3.20 9.89
C LEU A 21 -5.29 2.76 9.01
N GLY A 22 -5.07 2.57 7.70
CA GLY A 22 -6.15 2.31 6.76
C GLY A 22 -7.05 1.14 7.15
N PRO A 23 -6.47 -0.07 7.33
CA PRO A 23 -7.28 -1.24 7.70
C PRO A 23 -7.89 -1.16 9.09
N ARG A 24 -7.38 -0.29 9.96
CA ARG A 24 -7.87 -0.13 11.33
C ARG A 24 -8.98 0.90 11.47
N ARG A 25 -9.29 1.62 10.40
CA ARG A 25 -10.41 2.57 10.40
C ARG A 25 -11.75 1.83 10.47
N GLU A 26 -12.71 2.42 11.17
CA GLU A 26 -14.05 1.84 11.26
C GLU A 26 -14.81 1.94 9.94
N SER A 27 -14.58 3.03 9.18
CA SER A 27 -15.19 3.22 7.87
C SER A 27 -14.16 2.96 6.78
N ALA A 28 -14.50 2.11 5.82
CA ALA A 28 -13.61 1.76 4.73
C ALA A 28 -13.31 2.97 3.85
N ILE A 29 -12.03 3.13 3.49
CA ILE A 29 -11.59 4.10 2.49
C ILE A 29 -11.55 3.43 1.12
N ALA A 30 -11.41 4.25 0.05
CA ALA A 30 -11.42 3.73 -1.32
C ALA A 30 -10.24 2.81 -1.61
N GLY A 31 -9.07 3.14 -1.07
CA GLY A 31 -7.87 2.32 -1.25
C GLY A 31 -6.60 3.02 -0.78
N ILE A 32 -5.48 2.30 -0.87
CA ILE A 32 -4.17 2.77 -0.45
C ILE A 32 -3.16 2.51 -1.56
N ILE A 33 -2.36 3.52 -1.89
CA ILE A 33 -1.16 3.36 -2.73
C ILE A 33 0.04 3.57 -1.82
N GLY A 34 0.94 2.60 -1.77
CA GLY A 34 2.14 2.71 -0.97
C GLY A 34 3.40 2.53 -1.80
N TYR A 35 4.31 3.51 -1.72
CA TYR A 35 5.62 3.47 -2.36
C TYR A 35 6.69 3.25 -1.31
N SER A 36 7.60 2.32 -1.58
CA SER A 36 8.87 2.17 -0.85
C SER A 36 8.72 2.05 0.67
N GLY A 37 7.74 1.28 1.13
CA GLY A 37 7.47 1.12 2.55
C GLY A 37 7.46 -0.33 3.02
N ARG A 38 6.89 -0.54 4.18
CA ARG A 38 6.74 -1.88 4.75
C ARG A 38 5.45 -1.96 5.58
N LEU A 39 5.01 -3.18 5.85
CA LEU A 39 3.87 -3.42 6.74
C LEU A 39 4.39 -3.53 8.17
N ILE A 40 3.90 -2.65 9.04
CA ILE A 40 4.28 -2.61 10.45
C ILE A 40 3.40 -3.57 11.25
N ALA A 41 4.03 -4.35 12.14
CA ALA A 41 3.37 -5.25 13.08
C ALA A 41 2.32 -6.15 12.39
N PRO A 42 2.71 -6.90 11.35
CA PRO A 42 1.77 -7.75 10.63
C PRO A 42 1.09 -8.79 11.52
N GLU A 43 1.74 -9.19 12.61
CA GLU A 43 1.21 -10.17 13.56
C GLU A 43 0.00 -9.65 14.34
N LEU A 44 -0.17 -8.33 14.43
CA LEU A 44 -1.32 -7.73 15.13
C LEU A 44 -2.48 -7.41 14.19
N LEU A 45 -2.23 -7.37 12.89
CA LEU A 45 -3.22 -6.89 11.93
C LEU A 45 -4.50 -7.69 11.97
N GLY A 46 -4.42 -9.01 12.03
CA GLY A 46 -5.59 -9.88 12.05
C GLY A 46 -6.53 -9.62 13.22
N GLN A 47 -5.98 -9.17 14.35
CA GLN A 47 -6.77 -8.86 15.55
C GLN A 47 -7.37 -7.46 15.50
N GLU A 48 -6.71 -6.53 14.80
CA GLU A 48 -7.04 -5.11 14.83
C GLU A 48 -7.77 -4.62 13.59
N ILE A 49 -7.82 -5.44 12.55
CA ILE A 49 -8.42 -5.05 11.27
C ILE A 49 -9.92 -4.84 11.41
N LYS A 50 -10.41 -3.73 10.83
CA LYS A 50 -11.82 -3.38 10.82
C LYS A 50 -12.38 -3.28 9.40
N THR A 51 -11.54 -2.90 8.43
CA THR A 51 -11.93 -2.75 7.04
C THR A 51 -10.84 -3.31 6.14
N ARG A 52 -11.18 -3.56 4.87
CA ARG A 52 -10.25 -4.17 3.91
C ARG A 52 -10.19 -3.35 2.61
N PRO A 53 -9.62 -2.12 2.67
CA PRO A 53 -9.46 -1.33 1.45
C PRO A 53 -8.47 -2.01 0.49
N PRO A 54 -8.69 -1.92 -0.82
CA PRO A 54 -7.72 -2.46 -1.77
C PRO A 54 -6.40 -1.69 -1.70
N VAL A 55 -5.29 -2.37 -1.93
CA VAL A 55 -3.95 -1.81 -1.78
C VAL A 55 -3.12 -2.08 -3.03
N THR A 56 -2.38 -1.06 -3.47
CA THR A 56 -1.35 -1.21 -4.49
C THR A 56 -0.03 -0.75 -3.88
N LEU A 57 0.99 -1.62 -3.95
CA LEU A 57 2.32 -1.37 -3.42
C LEU A 57 3.35 -1.35 -4.55
N ILE A 58 4.21 -0.34 -4.54
CA ILE A 58 5.23 -0.15 -5.57
C ILE A 58 6.57 0.07 -4.88
N HIS A 59 7.60 -0.66 -5.31
CA HIS A 59 8.88 -0.68 -4.60
C HIS A 59 10.04 -0.78 -5.58
N GLY A 60 11.13 -0.06 -5.31
CA GLY A 60 12.35 -0.15 -6.10
C GLY A 60 13.11 -1.43 -5.78
N ALA A 61 13.50 -2.18 -6.81
CA ALA A 61 14.25 -3.43 -6.64
C ALA A 61 15.64 -3.19 -6.03
N SER A 62 16.18 -1.98 -6.18
CA SER A 62 17.51 -1.60 -5.68
C SER A 62 17.43 -0.67 -4.46
N ASP A 63 16.31 -0.64 -3.76
CA ASP A 63 16.12 0.19 -2.57
C ASP A 63 17.06 -0.26 -1.46
N GLU A 64 17.93 0.64 -1.01
CA GLU A 64 18.91 0.37 0.05
C GLU A 64 18.42 0.78 1.43
N MET A 65 17.36 1.59 1.51
CA MET A 65 16.79 2.06 2.77
C MET A 65 15.72 1.12 3.31
N VAL A 66 14.82 0.66 2.43
CA VAL A 66 13.82 -0.34 2.76
C VAL A 66 14.01 -1.50 1.79
N PRO A 67 14.48 -2.67 2.24
CA PRO A 67 14.78 -3.77 1.33
C PRO A 67 13.60 -4.18 0.46
N ALA A 68 13.87 -4.59 -0.77
CA ALA A 68 12.82 -5.03 -1.69
C ALA A 68 12.00 -6.20 -1.13
N SER A 69 12.59 -7.02 -0.26
CA SER A 69 11.88 -8.12 0.41
C SER A 69 10.71 -7.62 1.26
N SER A 70 10.74 -6.35 1.68
CA SER A 70 9.63 -5.75 2.43
C SER A 70 8.34 -5.69 1.61
N LEU A 71 8.46 -5.57 0.27
CA LEU A 71 7.30 -5.60 -0.61
C LEU A 71 6.59 -6.96 -0.53
N ASP A 72 7.34 -8.04 -0.66
CA ASP A 72 6.81 -9.39 -0.60
C ASP A 72 6.18 -9.69 0.76
N ASP A 73 6.87 -9.30 1.83
CA ASP A 73 6.37 -9.46 3.20
C ASP A 73 5.04 -8.70 3.40
N ALA A 74 4.94 -7.48 2.87
CA ALA A 74 3.71 -6.69 2.98
C ALA A 74 2.56 -7.34 2.21
N VAL A 75 2.82 -7.82 0.98
CA VAL A 75 1.81 -8.51 0.18
C VAL A 75 1.29 -9.73 0.93
N LYS A 76 2.19 -10.53 1.49
CA LYS A 76 1.81 -11.73 2.25
C LYS A 76 0.98 -11.38 3.48
N GLY A 77 1.41 -10.37 4.24
CA GLY A 77 0.70 -9.96 5.45
C GLY A 77 -0.69 -9.40 5.18
N LEU A 78 -0.82 -8.58 4.14
CA LEU A 78 -2.11 -8.01 3.77
C LEU A 78 -3.05 -9.07 3.18
N SER A 79 -2.53 -9.94 2.32
CA SER A 79 -3.32 -11.02 1.71
C SER A 79 -3.82 -12.01 2.75
N ALA A 80 -3.00 -12.26 3.79
CA ALA A 80 -3.37 -13.20 4.87
C ALA A 80 -4.62 -12.75 5.63
N VAL A 81 -4.93 -11.46 5.64
CA VAL A 81 -6.14 -10.93 6.29
C VAL A 81 -7.24 -10.56 5.30
N GLY A 82 -7.10 -11.01 4.04
CA GLY A 82 -8.14 -10.83 3.03
C GLY A 82 -8.14 -9.48 2.32
N ILE A 83 -7.07 -8.71 2.43
CA ILE A 83 -6.93 -7.44 1.71
C ILE A 83 -6.41 -7.72 0.30
N LYS A 84 -7.17 -7.29 -0.71
CA LYS A 84 -6.75 -7.41 -2.11
C LYS A 84 -5.55 -6.51 -2.36
N THR A 85 -4.41 -7.10 -2.70
CA THR A 85 -3.14 -6.37 -2.82
C THR A 85 -2.51 -6.64 -4.18
N GLU A 86 -2.23 -5.55 -4.92
CA GLU A 86 -1.44 -5.60 -6.14
C GLU A 86 -0.06 -5.02 -5.82
N SER A 87 0.97 -5.50 -6.51
CA SER A 87 2.33 -5.03 -6.27
C SER A 87 3.13 -4.94 -7.56
N GLU A 88 4.11 -4.04 -7.54
CA GLU A 88 5.03 -3.84 -8.66
C GLU A 88 6.42 -3.59 -8.11
N LEU A 89 7.39 -4.40 -8.55
CA LEU A 89 8.80 -4.20 -8.25
C LEU A 89 9.44 -3.51 -9.44
N ARG A 90 10.03 -2.33 -9.21
CA ARG A 90 10.61 -1.53 -10.29
C ARG A 90 12.11 -1.83 -10.44
N PRO A 91 12.54 -2.42 -11.58
CA PRO A 91 13.95 -2.77 -11.77
C PRO A 91 14.84 -1.53 -11.78
N GLY A 92 15.99 -1.63 -11.12
CA GLY A 92 16.99 -0.58 -11.09
C GLY A 92 16.65 0.66 -10.29
N LEU A 93 15.47 0.71 -9.67
CA LEU A 93 15.03 1.87 -8.90
C LEU A 93 15.44 1.71 -7.43
N GLY A 94 15.97 2.79 -6.85
CA GLY A 94 16.30 2.86 -5.42
C GLY A 94 15.10 3.29 -4.58
N HIS A 95 15.36 4.02 -3.51
CA HIS A 95 14.33 4.52 -2.59
C HIS A 95 13.69 5.78 -3.18
N SER A 96 12.84 5.59 -4.20
CA SER A 96 12.28 6.68 -4.99
C SER A 96 11.03 6.21 -5.72
N ILE A 97 10.43 7.10 -6.49
CA ILE A 97 9.27 6.82 -7.33
C ILE A 97 9.64 7.17 -8.78
N ASP A 98 9.49 6.20 -9.69
CA ASP A 98 9.74 6.46 -11.12
C ASP A 98 8.42 6.77 -11.85
N GLN A 99 8.54 7.13 -13.13
CA GLN A 99 7.37 7.49 -13.93
C GLN A 99 6.37 6.34 -14.05
N GLN A 100 6.86 5.12 -14.22
CA GLN A 100 5.98 3.95 -14.31
C GLN A 100 5.24 3.72 -12.99
N GLY A 101 5.91 3.93 -11.85
CA GLY A 101 5.26 3.84 -10.55
C GLY A 101 4.16 4.87 -10.39
N LEU A 102 4.38 6.10 -10.87
CA LEU A 102 3.34 7.13 -10.87
C LEU A 102 2.17 6.74 -11.77
N ASN A 103 2.45 6.18 -12.94
CA ASN A 103 1.40 5.75 -13.87
C ASN A 103 0.53 4.65 -13.28
N ILE A 104 1.15 3.69 -12.61
CA ILE A 104 0.43 2.59 -11.95
C ILE A 104 -0.46 3.15 -10.83
N GLY A 105 0.10 4.05 -10.02
CA GLY A 105 -0.65 4.69 -8.94
C GLY A 105 -1.85 5.49 -9.45
N THR A 106 -1.66 6.26 -10.52
CA THR A 106 -2.72 7.06 -11.13
C THR A 106 -3.84 6.16 -11.66
N ALA A 107 -3.49 5.07 -12.34
CA ALA A 107 -4.47 4.13 -12.87
C ALA A 107 -5.29 3.49 -11.74
N PHE A 108 -4.63 3.14 -10.63
CA PHE A 108 -5.29 2.57 -9.47
C PHE A 108 -6.27 3.58 -8.84
N LEU A 109 -5.84 4.84 -8.68
CA LEU A 109 -6.70 5.89 -8.13
C LEU A 109 -7.96 6.08 -8.98
N LYS A 110 -7.81 6.07 -10.29
CA LYS A 110 -8.97 6.21 -11.20
C LYS A 110 -9.95 5.06 -11.00
N ARG A 111 -9.47 3.84 -10.86
CA ARG A 111 -10.34 2.67 -10.66
C ARG A 111 -11.12 2.75 -9.36
N ILE A 112 -10.44 3.08 -8.25
CA ILE A 112 -11.07 3.03 -6.94
C ILE A 112 -11.95 4.24 -6.63
N LEU A 113 -11.66 5.40 -7.22
CA LEU A 113 -12.43 6.63 -6.96
C LEU A 113 -13.59 6.82 -7.95
N ASN A 114 -13.48 6.26 -9.14
CA ASN A 114 -14.52 6.37 -10.17
C ASN A 114 -15.37 5.11 -10.34
N GLY A 115 -14.95 4.05 -9.69
CA GLY A 115 -15.69 2.78 -9.69
C GLY A 115 -16.75 2.71 -8.59
#